data_4bc5bc5ef5804f50d3c1d768f69803b3
#
_entry.id   4bc5bc5ef5804f50d3c1d768f69803b3
#
_cell.length_a   1.000
_cell.length_b   1.000
_cell.length_c   1.000
_cell.angle_alpha   90.00
_cell.angle_beta   90.00
_cell.angle_gamma   90.00
#
_symmetry.space_group_name_H-M   'P 1'
#
loop_
_entity.id
_entity.type
_entity.pdbx_description
1 polymer ?
#
loop_
_entity_poly.entity_id
_entity_poly.type
_entity_poly.pdbx_seq_one_letter_code
_entity_poly.pdbx_strand_id
1 'polypeptide(L)'
;MTKQQVDRVRKEYGNEYLYRQLAEECMELGRAEKRETPVPVQDAQQALIEEIADVRVMLFVLEKMLDTDGRVRLIEQTAAKDKRMAARLLGE
;
A
#
# COMPACT_ATOMS: atom_id res chain seq x y z
N MET A 1 12.69 -1.19 -3.93
CA MET A 1 13.25 -0.98 -5.30
C MET A 1 13.84 0.41 -5.43
N THR A 2 14.93 0.52 -6.18
CA THR A 2 15.50 1.81 -6.54
C THR A 2 14.63 2.52 -7.57
N LYS A 3 14.85 3.82 -7.78
CA LYS A 3 14.14 4.56 -8.83
C LYS A 3 14.39 3.97 -10.21
N GLN A 4 15.61 3.54 -10.49
CA GLN A 4 15.97 2.89 -11.76
C GLN A 4 15.18 1.59 -11.98
N GLN A 5 15.03 0.78 -10.95
CA GLN A 5 14.23 -0.45 -11.01
C GLN A 5 12.75 -0.13 -11.24
N VAL A 6 12.21 0.88 -10.58
CA VAL A 6 10.82 1.33 -10.78
C VAL A 6 10.61 1.78 -12.23
N ASP A 7 11.55 2.56 -12.79
CA ASP A 7 11.47 3.03 -14.18
C ASP A 7 11.48 1.85 -15.15
N ARG A 8 12.27 0.81 -14.89
CA ARG A 8 12.30 -0.41 -15.69
C ARG A 8 10.97 -1.17 -15.63
N VAL A 9 10.43 -1.37 -14.43
CA VAL A 9 9.14 -2.05 -14.26
C VAL A 9 8.04 -1.28 -14.99
N ARG A 10 8.04 0.03 -14.85
CA ARG A 10 7.07 0.91 -15.49
C ARG A 10 7.15 0.83 -17.02
N LYS A 11 8.36 0.77 -17.56
CA LYS A 11 8.60 0.65 -19.00
C LYS A 11 8.17 -0.72 -19.53
N GLU A 12 8.45 -1.80 -18.80
CA GLU A 12 8.15 -3.17 -19.22
C GLU A 12 6.66 -3.51 -19.08
N TYR A 13 6.01 -3.10 -18.01
CA TYR A 13 4.65 -3.52 -17.67
C TYR A 13 3.58 -2.43 -17.83
N GLY A 14 3.97 -1.16 -17.74
CA GLY A 14 3.06 -0.02 -17.85
C GLY A 14 2.36 0.34 -16.54
N ASN A 15 1.79 1.54 -16.52
CA ASN A 15 1.15 2.10 -15.32
C ASN A 15 -0.12 1.33 -14.93
N GLU A 16 -0.92 0.90 -15.91
CA GLU A 16 -2.15 0.15 -15.63
C GLU A 16 -1.87 -1.16 -14.90
N TYR A 17 -0.80 -1.85 -15.28
CA TYR A 17 -0.37 -3.06 -14.62
C TYR A 17 -0.05 -2.79 -13.16
N LEU A 18 0.69 -1.72 -12.87
CA LEU A 18 1.09 -1.36 -11.50
C LEU A 18 -0.12 -1.00 -10.64
N TYR A 19 -1.07 -0.24 -11.18
CA TYR A 19 -2.30 0.10 -10.45
C TYR A 19 -3.15 -1.14 -10.17
N ARG A 20 -3.21 -2.05 -11.12
CA ARG A 20 -3.94 -3.31 -10.97
C ARG A 20 -3.31 -4.19 -9.91
N GLN A 21 -1.97 -4.27 -9.87
CA GLN A 21 -1.24 -4.99 -8.84
C GLN A 21 -1.50 -4.41 -7.44
N LEU A 22 -1.50 -3.09 -7.30
CA LEU A 22 -1.84 -2.47 -6.03
C LEU A 22 -3.26 -2.82 -5.59
N ALA A 23 -4.22 -2.77 -6.51
CA ALA A 23 -5.61 -3.14 -6.21
C ALA A 23 -5.72 -4.58 -5.73
N GLU A 24 -5.01 -5.52 -6.37
CA GLU A 24 -4.98 -6.91 -5.97
C GLU A 24 -4.38 -7.09 -4.57
N GLU A 25 -3.27 -6.43 -4.27
CA GLU A 25 -2.62 -6.51 -2.96
C GLU A 25 -3.53 -5.92 -1.86
N CYS A 26 -4.23 -4.83 -2.14
CA CYS A 26 -5.20 -4.27 -1.19
C CYS A 26 -6.37 -5.21 -0.94
N MET A 27 -6.84 -5.92 -1.96
CA MET A 27 -7.91 -6.92 -1.82
C MET A 27 -7.45 -8.11 -0.98
N GLU A 28 -6.23 -8.59 -1.20
CA GLU A 28 -5.63 -9.67 -0.41
C GLU A 28 -5.47 -9.28 1.05
N LEU A 29 -5.03 -8.05 1.32
CA LEU A 29 -4.95 -7.51 2.68
C LEU A 29 -6.32 -7.52 3.36
N GLY A 30 -7.37 -7.07 2.67
CA GLY A 30 -8.73 -7.10 3.19
C GLY A 30 -9.24 -8.52 3.48
N ARG A 31 -8.85 -9.49 2.66
CA ARG A 31 -9.22 -10.90 2.86
C ARG A 31 -8.50 -11.52 4.05
N ALA A 32 -7.27 -11.12 4.32
CA ALA A 32 -6.49 -11.65 5.45
C ALA A 32 -7.19 -11.42 6.79
N GLU A 33 -7.95 -10.32 6.91
CA GLU A 33 -8.73 -10.01 8.12
C GLU A 33 -10.05 -10.77 8.22
N LYS A 34 -10.58 -11.27 7.08
CA LYS A 34 -11.91 -11.90 6.99
C LYS A 34 -11.85 -13.41 6.86
N ARG A 35 -10.82 -14.06 7.35
CA ARG A 35 -10.70 -15.52 7.27
C ARG A 35 -11.81 -16.20 8.06
N GLU A 36 -12.60 -17.03 7.38
CA GLU A 36 -13.71 -17.77 7.97
C GLU A 36 -13.26 -19.00 8.77
N THR A 37 -12.05 -19.52 8.47
CA THR A 37 -11.50 -20.69 9.16
C THR A 37 -10.60 -20.27 10.30
N PRO A 38 -10.73 -20.88 11.50
CA PRO A 38 -9.80 -20.61 12.60
C PRO A 38 -8.38 -21.00 12.18
N VAL A 39 -7.49 -20.01 12.17
CA VAL A 39 -6.07 -20.22 11.92
C VAL A 39 -5.36 -19.94 13.24
N PRO A 40 -4.24 -20.62 13.56
CA PRO A 40 -3.44 -20.24 14.72
C PRO A 40 -3.10 -18.75 14.67
N VAL A 41 -3.18 -18.08 15.82
CA VAL A 41 -2.97 -16.62 15.91
C VAL A 41 -1.65 -16.20 15.28
N GLN A 42 -0.60 -16.99 15.47
CA GLN A 42 0.70 -16.71 14.89
C GLN A 42 0.69 -16.75 13.36
N ASP A 43 -0.01 -17.72 12.76
CA ASP A 43 -0.08 -17.84 11.31
C ASP A 43 -0.95 -16.72 10.71
N ALA A 44 -2.03 -16.34 11.38
CA ALA A 44 -2.86 -15.21 10.97
C ALA A 44 -2.08 -13.90 11.02
N GLN A 45 -1.31 -13.69 12.08
CA GLN A 45 -0.47 -12.51 12.21
C GLN A 45 0.62 -12.46 11.15
N GLN A 46 1.29 -13.60 10.89
CA GLN A 46 2.32 -13.69 9.86
C GLN A 46 1.75 -13.40 8.46
N ALA A 47 0.57 -13.95 8.15
CA ALA A 47 -0.11 -13.68 6.89
C ALA A 47 -0.46 -12.20 6.74
N LEU A 48 -0.94 -11.56 7.80
CA LEU A 48 -1.24 -10.13 7.78
C LEU A 48 0.04 -9.30 7.56
N ILE A 49 1.13 -9.65 8.21
CA ILE A 49 2.42 -8.97 8.02
C ILE A 49 2.88 -9.07 6.56
N GLU A 50 2.77 -10.25 5.95
CA GLU A 50 3.12 -10.45 4.55
C GLU A 50 2.28 -9.59 3.61
N GLU A 51 0.96 -9.53 3.84
CA GLU A 51 0.06 -8.71 3.03
C GLU A 51 0.33 -7.21 3.19
N ILE A 52 0.60 -6.76 4.41
CA ILE A 52 1.00 -5.36 4.65
C ILE A 52 2.30 -5.06 3.90
N ALA A 53 3.27 -5.96 3.93
CA ALA A 53 4.54 -5.79 3.23
C ALA A 53 4.33 -5.67 1.72
N ASP A 54 3.47 -6.50 1.14
CA ASP A 54 3.15 -6.45 -0.29
C ASP A 54 2.54 -5.11 -0.69
N VAL A 55 1.57 -4.62 0.08
CA VAL A 55 0.95 -3.30 -0.16
C VAL A 55 1.98 -2.18 -0.02
N ARG A 56 2.83 -2.24 1.00
CA ARG A 56 3.88 -1.22 1.19
C ARG A 56 4.85 -1.17 0.01
N VAL A 57 5.27 -2.31 -0.51
CA VAL A 57 6.16 -2.35 -1.68
C VAL A 57 5.49 -1.70 -2.88
N MET A 58 4.22 -2.00 -3.14
CA MET A 58 3.49 -1.38 -4.25
C MET A 58 3.33 0.13 -4.06
N LEU A 59 3.05 0.59 -2.84
CA LEU A 59 2.97 2.02 -2.55
C LEU A 59 4.32 2.71 -2.78
N PHE A 60 5.44 2.10 -2.36
CA PHE A 60 6.77 2.64 -2.63
C PHE A 60 7.05 2.77 -4.13
N VAL A 61 6.64 1.77 -4.92
CA VAL A 61 6.79 1.84 -6.37
C VAL A 61 6.06 3.04 -6.94
N LEU A 62 4.80 3.24 -6.56
CA LEU A 62 3.98 4.36 -7.03
C LEU A 62 4.53 5.71 -6.55
N GLU A 63 5.00 5.79 -5.30
CA GLU A 63 5.61 7.01 -4.78
C GLU A 63 6.85 7.44 -5.56
N LYS A 64 7.67 6.47 -5.98
CA LYS A 64 8.87 6.74 -6.78
C LYS A 64 8.56 7.17 -8.21
N MET A 65 7.33 6.99 -8.67
CA MET A 65 6.88 7.51 -9.96
C MET A 65 6.53 9.00 -9.91
N LEU A 66 6.37 9.56 -8.71
CA LEU A 66 6.07 10.96 -8.53
C LEU A 66 7.33 11.82 -8.69
N ASP A 67 7.16 13.04 -9.18
CA ASP A 67 8.20 14.06 -9.17
C ASP A 67 8.34 14.66 -7.76
N THR A 68 9.26 15.62 -7.60
CA THR A 68 9.51 16.26 -6.30
C THR A 68 8.26 16.96 -5.76
N ASP A 69 7.54 17.69 -6.62
CA ASP A 69 6.31 18.37 -6.23
C ASP A 69 5.22 17.37 -5.81
N GLY A 70 5.06 16.29 -6.57
CA GLY A 70 4.12 15.23 -6.24
C GLY A 70 4.40 14.58 -4.90
N ARG A 71 5.68 14.36 -4.57
CA ARG A 71 6.08 13.80 -3.27
C ARG A 71 5.77 14.74 -2.12
N VAL A 72 6.02 16.04 -2.28
CA VAL A 72 5.68 17.05 -1.27
C VAL A 72 4.17 17.04 -1.03
N ARG A 73 3.37 17.05 -2.09
CA ARG A 73 1.91 16.98 -1.98
C ARG A 73 1.42 15.68 -1.33
N LEU A 74 2.09 14.58 -1.60
CA LEU A 74 1.77 13.29 -0.96
C LEU A 74 1.99 13.36 0.55
N ILE A 75 3.11 13.94 1.00
CA ILE A 75 3.40 14.12 2.42
C ILE A 75 2.31 14.97 3.08
N GLU A 76 1.94 16.09 2.48
CA GLU A 76 0.91 16.99 2.99
C GLU A 76 -0.45 16.30 3.07
N GLN A 77 -0.85 15.59 2.02
CA GLN A 77 -2.12 14.88 1.97
C GLN A 77 -2.17 13.72 2.97
N THR A 78 -1.07 13.00 3.14
CA THR A 78 -0.98 11.91 4.11
C THR A 78 -1.19 12.44 5.53
N ALA A 79 -0.54 13.55 5.87
CA ALA A 79 -0.70 14.19 7.19
C ALA A 79 -2.15 14.65 7.42
N ALA A 80 -2.77 15.27 6.41
CA ALA A 80 -4.15 15.74 6.52
C ALA A 80 -5.14 14.58 6.67
N LYS A 81 -4.93 13.49 5.94
CA LYS A 81 -5.79 12.30 6.02
C LYS A 81 -5.61 11.54 7.33
N ASP A 82 -4.39 11.47 7.83
CA ASP A 82 -4.10 10.87 9.14
C ASP A 82 -4.85 11.62 10.24
N LYS A 83 -4.78 12.94 10.25
CA LYS A 83 -5.50 13.78 11.23
C LYS A 83 -7.01 13.59 11.13
N ARG A 84 -7.56 13.52 9.92
CA ARG A 84 -9.00 13.28 9.69
C ARG A 84 -9.43 11.91 10.17
N MET A 85 -8.61 10.90 9.90
CA MET A 85 -8.87 9.52 10.34
C MET A 85 -8.90 9.43 11.86
N ALA A 86 -7.92 10.04 12.53
CA ALA A 86 -7.87 10.09 13.98
C ALA A 86 -9.11 10.78 14.56
N ALA A 87 -9.51 11.92 13.99
CA ALA A 87 -10.72 12.64 14.43
C ALA A 87 -11.96 11.76 14.29
N ARG A 88 -12.11 11.06 13.15
CA ARG A 88 -13.26 10.19 12.91
C ARG A 88 -13.29 8.97 13.83
N LEU A 89 -12.15 8.32 14.04
CA LEU A 89 -12.08 7.09 14.81
C LEU A 89 -12.06 7.33 16.32
N LEU A 90 -11.48 8.42 16.78
CA LEU A 90 -11.29 8.73 18.21
C LEU A 90 -12.23 9.83 18.72
N GLY A 91 -13.01 10.46 17.85
CA GLY A 91 -13.89 11.55 18.21
C GLY A 91 -13.17 12.86 18.57
N GLU A 92 -11.96 13.01 18.05
CA GLU A 92 -11.13 14.18 18.34
C GLU A 92 -11.18 15.26 17.25
#